data_6b24e00376971f2621af4b326c23101a
#
_entry.id   6b24e00376971f2621af4b326c23101a
#
_cell.length_a   1.000
_cell.length_b   1.000
_cell.length_c   1.000
_cell.angle_alpha   90.00
_cell.angle_beta   90.00
_cell.angle_gamma   90.00
#
_symmetry.space_group_name_H-M   'P 1'
#
loop_
_entity.id
_entity.type
_entity.pdbx_description
1 polymer ?
#
loop_
_entity_poly.entity_id
_entity_poly.type
_entity_poly.pdbx_seq_one_letter_code
_entity_poly.pdbx_strand_id
1 'polypeptide(L)'
;MLKIRLKRLGAKKNPTYRVIVINSTTKREGRPIQELGHYNPKTKVMKLDKAIALDWISKGAQPTETVAYLIKNCNDDGSLNYVKKETVKLSKKALAKKQAEEEAAKAAAEAAAQTEEAQA
;
A
#
# COMPACT_ATOMS: atom_id res chain seq x y z
N MET A 1 -12.54 23.33 -9.90
CA MET A 1 -11.43 22.37 -9.85
C MET A 1 -11.94 21.04 -9.33
N LEU A 2 -11.75 19.98 -10.08
CA LEU A 2 -12.18 18.64 -9.69
C LEU A 2 -11.10 17.94 -8.88
N LYS A 3 -11.51 17.23 -7.84
CA LYS A 3 -10.62 16.41 -7.02
C LYS A 3 -11.17 14.99 -6.88
N ILE A 4 -10.28 14.03 -6.82
CA ILE A 4 -10.61 12.66 -6.46
C ILE A 4 -10.22 12.46 -5.00
N ARG A 5 -11.19 12.16 -4.15
CA ARG A 5 -10.96 12.00 -2.71
C ARG A 5 -11.84 10.94 -2.09
N LEU A 6 -11.55 10.62 -0.85
CA LEU A 6 -12.27 9.61 -0.07
C LEU A 6 -13.43 10.26 0.69
N LYS A 7 -14.62 9.74 0.48
CA LYS A 7 -15.81 10.05 1.29
C LYS A 7 -15.90 9.04 2.42
N ARG A 8 -15.99 9.50 3.65
CA ARG A 8 -16.14 8.62 4.80
C ARG A 8 -17.57 8.11 4.93
N LEU A 9 -17.68 6.81 5.09
CA LEU A 9 -18.91 6.08 5.43
C LEU A 9 -18.61 5.15 6.60
N GLY A 10 -19.63 4.51 7.12
CA GLY A 10 -19.48 3.53 8.19
C GLY A 10 -19.73 4.11 9.59
N ALA A 11 -19.61 3.25 10.60
CA ALA A 11 -19.88 3.56 11.99
C ALA A 11 -18.67 4.20 12.70
N LYS A 12 -18.90 4.68 13.93
CA LYS A 12 -17.85 5.15 14.82
C LYS A 12 -16.83 4.05 15.05
N LYS A 13 -15.53 4.38 14.94
CA LYS A 13 -14.38 3.46 15.05
C LYS A 13 -14.32 2.34 13.98
N ASN A 14 -15.22 2.33 13.02
CA ASN A 14 -15.22 1.40 11.88
C ASN A 14 -15.42 2.15 10.56
N PRO A 15 -14.43 2.96 10.12
CA PRO A 15 -14.55 3.73 8.90
C PRO A 15 -14.47 2.85 7.66
N THR A 16 -15.35 3.13 6.72
CA THR A 16 -15.26 2.70 5.33
C THR A 16 -15.21 3.93 4.45
N TYR A 17 -14.53 3.85 3.35
CA TYR A 17 -14.37 4.97 2.43
C TYR A 17 -14.87 4.63 1.04
N ARG A 18 -15.40 5.65 0.38
CA ARG A 18 -15.76 5.58 -1.03
C ARG A 18 -14.90 6.56 -1.81
N VAL A 19 -14.31 6.09 -2.89
CA VAL A 19 -13.51 6.95 -3.78
C VAL A 19 -14.47 7.69 -4.70
N ILE A 20 -14.44 9.00 -4.66
CA ILE A 20 -15.38 9.88 -5.38
C ILE A 20 -14.64 10.96 -6.15
N VAL A 21 -15.25 11.40 -7.24
CA VAL A 21 -14.87 12.61 -7.96
C VAL A 21 -15.83 13.73 -7.54
N ILE A 22 -15.29 14.80 -7.00
CA ILE A 22 -16.07 15.92 -6.47
C ILE A 22 -15.36 17.25 -6.72
N ASN A 23 -16.15 18.34 -6.79
CA ASN A 23 -15.59 19.67 -6.87
C ASN A 23 -14.87 20.04 -5.56
N SER A 24 -13.74 20.75 -5.66
CA SER A 24 -12.94 21.16 -4.51
C SER A 24 -13.68 22.03 -3.50
N THR A 25 -14.66 22.82 -3.95
CA THR A 25 -15.48 23.69 -3.10
C THR A 25 -16.59 22.97 -2.36
N THR A 26 -16.94 21.75 -2.79
CA THR A 26 -17.99 20.95 -2.16
C THR A 26 -17.48 20.25 -0.93
N LYS A 27 -18.33 20.11 0.10
CA LYS A 27 -18.01 19.34 1.31
C LYS A 27 -17.65 17.91 0.98
N ARG A 28 -16.76 17.30 1.75
CA ARG A 28 -16.33 15.89 1.59
C ARG A 28 -17.51 14.92 1.48
N GLU A 29 -18.56 15.14 2.24
CA GLU A 29 -19.77 14.29 2.30
C GLU A 29 -20.88 14.80 1.38
N GLY A 30 -20.60 15.80 0.55
CA GLY A 30 -21.52 16.31 -0.44
C GLY A 30 -21.81 15.32 -1.56
N ARG A 31 -22.69 15.72 -2.48
CA ARG A 31 -23.04 14.88 -3.64
C ARG A 31 -21.85 14.78 -4.59
N PRO A 32 -21.34 13.58 -4.86
CA PRO A 32 -20.24 13.39 -5.80
C PRO A 32 -20.72 13.50 -7.26
N ILE A 33 -19.81 13.85 -8.15
CA ILE A 33 -20.05 13.81 -9.59
C ILE A 33 -20.10 12.37 -10.06
N GLN A 34 -19.13 11.54 -9.60
CA GLN A 34 -19.05 10.12 -9.90
C GLN A 34 -18.42 9.37 -8.74
N GLU A 35 -18.86 8.15 -8.51
CA GLU A 35 -18.24 7.22 -7.58
C GLU A 35 -17.36 6.24 -8.36
N LEU A 36 -16.11 6.07 -7.92
CA LEU A 36 -15.11 5.23 -8.58
C LEU A 36 -14.97 3.85 -7.93
N GLY A 37 -15.29 3.75 -6.65
CA GLY A 37 -15.16 2.51 -5.90
C GLY A 37 -15.18 2.71 -4.40
N HIS A 38 -14.81 1.67 -3.67
CA HIS A 38 -14.79 1.70 -2.21
C HIS A 38 -13.46 1.14 -1.66
N TYR A 39 -13.13 1.56 -0.45
CA TYR A 39 -11.93 1.14 0.26
C TYR A 39 -12.21 0.96 1.76
N ASN A 40 -11.78 -0.16 2.30
CA ASN A 40 -11.82 -0.43 3.74
C ASN A 40 -10.39 -0.50 4.31
N PRO A 41 -9.98 0.46 5.15
CA PRO A 41 -8.62 0.49 5.69
C PRO A 41 -8.32 -0.60 6.72
N LYS A 42 -9.34 -1.14 7.37
CA LYS A 42 -9.16 -2.22 8.37
C LYS A 42 -8.88 -3.56 7.71
N THR A 43 -9.71 -3.95 6.77
CA THR A 43 -9.59 -5.22 6.04
C THR A 43 -8.65 -5.14 4.85
N LYS A 44 -8.25 -3.91 4.45
CA LYS A 44 -7.46 -3.65 3.23
C LYS A 44 -8.15 -4.10 1.94
N VAL A 45 -9.44 -4.30 1.99
CA VAL A 45 -10.25 -4.61 0.81
C VAL A 45 -10.54 -3.33 0.05
N MET A 46 -10.26 -3.34 -1.23
CA MET A 46 -10.54 -2.24 -2.14
C MET A 46 -11.15 -2.78 -3.43
N LYS A 47 -12.09 -2.04 -3.98
CA LYS A 47 -12.56 -2.22 -5.35
C LYS A 47 -12.61 -0.84 -6.00
N LEU A 48 -11.79 -0.62 -6.99
CA LEU A 48 -11.62 0.66 -7.67
C LEU A 48 -11.56 0.45 -9.18
N ASP A 49 -12.34 1.23 -9.91
CA ASP A 49 -12.27 1.29 -11.37
C ASP A 49 -11.08 2.16 -11.80
N LYS A 50 -9.91 1.53 -11.92
CA LYS A 50 -8.65 2.20 -12.26
C LYS A 50 -8.72 2.95 -13.59
N ALA A 51 -9.36 2.37 -14.60
CA ALA A 51 -9.49 2.98 -15.91
C ALA A 51 -10.26 4.32 -15.85
N ILE A 52 -11.37 4.34 -15.12
CA ILE A 52 -12.18 5.56 -14.95
C ILE A 52 -11.43 6.59 -14.11
N ALA A 53 -10.70 6.17 -13.09
CA ALA A 53 -9.88 7.06 -12.28
C ALA A 53 -8.78 7.75 -13.11
N LEU A 54 -8.09 7.00 -13.96
CA LEU A 54 -7.08 7.55 -14.86
C LEU A 54 -7.68 8.48 -15.92
N ASP A 55 -8.85 8.18 -16.44
CA ASP A 55 -9.58 9.04 -17.35
C ASP A 55 -9.93 10.40 -16.72
N TRP A 56 -10.40 10.40 -15.47
CA TRP A 56 -10.64 11.65 -14.72
C TRP A 56 -9.35 12.43 -14.45
N ILE A 57 -8.25 11.77 -14.18
CA ILE A 57 -6.94 12.43 -14.00
C ILE A 57 -6.50 13.08 -15.33
N SER A 58 -6.70 12.42 -16.46
CA SER A 58 -6.38 12.96 -17.78
C SER A 58 -7.25 14.18 -18.13
N LYS A 59 -8.47 14.22 -17.62
CA LYS A 59 -9.40 15.38 -17.74
C LYS A 59 -9.09 16.52 -16.77
N GLY A 60 -8.09 16.38 -15.91
CA GLY A 60 -7.62 17.41 -15.00
C GLY A 60 -8.09 17.27 -13.55
N ALA A 61 -8.71 16.16 -13.16
CA ALA A 61 -9.03 15.89 -11.77
C ALA A 61 -7.76 15.59 -10.96
N GLN A 62 -7.63 16.23 -9.81
CA GLN A 62 -6.46 16.02 -8.94
C GLN A 62 -6.77 15.02 -7.84
N PRO A 63 -6.07 13.89 -7.78
CA PRO A 63 -6.22 12.95 -6.68
C PRO A 63 -5.54 13.49 -5.42
N THR A 64 -6.11 13.19 -4.25
CA THR A 64 -5.43 13.40 -2.97
C THR A 64 -4.29 12.40 -2.83
N GLU A 65 -3.32 12.67 -1.96
CA GLU A 65 -2.16 11.79 -1.73
C GLU A 65 -2.55 10.35 -1.44
N THR A 66 -3.55 10.15 -0.58
CA THR A 66 -4.06 8.82 -0.25
C THR A 66 -4.69 8.12 -1.47
N VAL A 67 -5.48 8.84 -2.26
CA VAL A 67 -6.08 8.27 -3.48
C VAL A 67 -5.03 7.98 -4.54
N ALA A 68 -4.03 8.84 -4.70
CA ALA A 68 -2.91 8.61 -5.60
C ALA A 68 -2.14 7.34 -5.22
N TYR A 69 -1.89 7.12 -3.93
CA TYR A 69 -1.31 5.88 -3.42
C TYR A 69 -2.17 4.65 -3.73
N LEU A 70 -3.48 4.73 -3.52
CA LEU A 70 -4.40 3.64 -3.82
C LEU A 70 -4.44 3.31 -5.31
N ILE A 71 -4.48 4.30 -6.19
CA ILE A 71 -4.46 4.12 -7.65
C ILE A 71 -3.15 3.48 -8.10
N LYS A 72 -2.02 3.92 -7.54
CA LYS A 72 -0.70 3.36 -7.85
C LYS A 72 -0.57 1.88 -7.47
N ASN A 73 -1.15 1.49 -6.34
CA ASN A 73 -1.10 0.11 -5.84
C ASN A 73 -2.34 -0.71 -6.21
N CYS A 74 -3.18 -0.20 -7.10
CA CYS A 74 -4.35 -0.90 -7.61
C CYS A 74 -3.95 -1.88 -8.70
N ASN A 75 -4.39 -3.13 -8.57
CA ASN A 75 -4.30 -4.11 -9.64
C ASN A 75 -5.31 -3.80 -10.75
N ASP A 76 -5.19 -4.45 -11.89
CA ASP A 76 -6.13 -4.28 -13.01
C ASP A 76 -7.56 -4.76 -12.66
N ASP A 77 -7.67 -5.69 -11.73
CA ASP A 77 -8.95 -6.17 -11.15
C ASP A 77 -9.62 -5.18 -10.19
N GLY A 78 -8.99 -4.03 -9.94
CA GLY A 78 -9.48 -3.04 -8.97
C GLY A 78 -9.16 -3.35 -7.52
N SER A 79 -8.48 -4.44 -7.23
CA SER A 79 -8.06 -4.81 -5.87
C SER A 79 -6.77 -4.11 -5.46
N LEU A 80 -6.61 -3.88 -4.15
CA LEU A 80 -5.40 -3.28 -3.59
C LEU A 80 -4.28 -4.31 -3.50
N ASN A 81 -3.14 -4.03 -4.09
CA ASN A 81 -1.91 -4.77 -3.87
C ASN A 81 -1.28 -4.32 -2.55
N TYR A 82 -1.72 -4.95 -1.47
CA TYR A 82 -1.24 -4.65 -0.12
C TYR A 82 -0.34 -5.76 0.39
N VAL A 83 0.94 -5.46 0.51
CA VAL A 83 1.89 -6.31 1.23
C VAL A 83 1.98 -5.80 2.66
N LYS A 84 1.50 -6.59 3.60
CA LYS A 84 1.67 -6.31 5.02
C LYS A 84 3.17 -6.34 5.33
N LYS A 85 3.76 -5.18 5.49
CA LYS A 85 5.12 -5.09 6.05
C LYS A 85 5.01 -5.49 7.52
N GLU A 86 5.42 -6.70 7.83
CA GLU A 86 5.66 -7.08 9.22
C GLU A 86 6.87 -6.28 9.70
N THR A 87 6.58 -5.14 10.30
CA THR A 87 7.57 -4.42 11.09
C THR A 87 7.77 -5.21 12.38
N VAL A 88 8.54 -6.27 12.28
CA VAL A 88 9.06 -6.94 13.47
C VAL A 88 10.00 -5.93 14.13
N LYS A 89 9.50 -5.23 15.14
CA LYS A 89 10.34 -4.42 16.02
C LYS A 89 11.21 -5.37 16.84
N LEU A 90 12.23 -5.89 16.21
CA LEU A 90 13.26 -6.66 16.91
C LEU A 90 13.96 -5.72 17.89
N SER A 91 14.00 -6.10 19.16
CA SER A 91 14.81 -5.40 20.14
C SER A 91 16.27 -5.35 19.64
N LYS A 92 17.02 -4.32 20.04
CA LYS A 92 18.46 -4.20 19.66
C LYS A 92 19.25 -5.50 19.93
N LYS A 93 18.89 -6.22 20.99
CA LYS A 93 19.50 -7.51 21.36
C LYS A 93 19.18 -8.63 20.35
N ALA A 94 17.96 -8.67 19.83
CA ALA A 94 17.56 -9.66 18.83
C ALA A 94 18.16 -9.36 17.44
N LEU A 95 18.33 -8.08 17.08
CA LEU A 95 19.03 -7.65 15.87
C LEU A 95 20.51 -8.03 15.92
N ALA A 96 21.19 -7.77 17.05
CA ALA A 96 22.59 -8.15 17.25
C ALA A 96 22.78 -9.68 17.16
N LYS A 97 21.87 -10.46 17.75
CA LYS A 97 21.89 -11.93 17.66
C LYS A 97 21.70 -12.43 16.23
N LYS A 98 20.78 -11.86 15.46
CA LYS A 98 20.58 -12.21 14.04
C LYS A 98 21.80 -11.89 13.18
N GLN A 99 22.40 -10.73 13.40
CA GLN A 99 23.61 -10.34 12.67
C GLN A 99 24.80 -11.26 12.99
N ALA A 100 24.99 -11.62 14.26
CA ALA A 100 26.04 -12.55 14.66
C ALA A 100 25.82 -13.97 14.08
N GLU A 101 24.57 -14.43 14.02
CA GLU A 101 24.21 -15.73 13.45
C GLU A 101 24.38 -15.76 11.92
N GLU A 102 24.05 -14.67 11.22
CA GLU A 102 24.26 -14.53 9.79
C GLU A 102 25.75 -14.44 9.42
N GLU A 103 26.54 -13.74 10.23
CA GLU A 103 27.99 -13.62 10.05
C GLU A 103 28.71 -14.96 10.33
N ALA A 104 28.27 -15.69 11.34
CA ALA A 104 28.75 -17.04 11.62
C ALA A 104 28.38 -18.02 10.49
N ALA A 105 27.21 -17.95 9.93
CA ALA A 105 26.78 -18.76 8.80
C ALA A 105 27.61 -18.47 7.53
N LYS A 106 27.91 -17.21 7.25
CA LYS A 106 28.76 -16.81 6.13
C LYS A 106 30.20 -17.29 6.31
N ALA A 107 30.77 -17.17 7.53
CA ALA A 107 32.11 -17.65 7.84
C ALA A 107 32.22 -19.19 7.73
N ALA A 108 31.19 -19.92 8.16
CA ALA A 108 31.14 -21.36 8.01
C ALA A 108 31.03 -21.82 6.54
N ALA A 109 30.26 -21.13 5.73
CA ALA A 109 30.13 -21.37 4.28
C ALA A 109 31.44 -21.09 3.54
N GLU A 110 32.15 -20.05 3.89
CA GLU A 110 33.44 -19.68 3.30
C GLU A 110 34.58 -20.67 3.69
N ALA A 111 34.59 -21.17 4.95
CA ALA A 111 35.50 -22.19 5.40
C ALA A 111 35.24 -23.55 4.72
N ALA A 112 34.00 -23.91 4.46
CA ALA A 112 33.64 -25.13 3.73
C ALA A 112 34.06 -25.07 2.25
N ALA A 113 33.93 -23.89 1.60
CA ALA A 113 34.36 -23.70 0.22
C ALA A 113 35.89 -23.81 0.06
N GLN A 114 36.66 -23.31 1.02
CA GLN A 114 38.12 -23.43 1.03
C GLN A 114 38.63 -24.85 1.25
N THR A 115 37.91 -25.66 2.00
CA THR A 115 38.28 -27.08 2.20
C THR A 115 37.99 -27.94 0.96
N GLU A 116 37.01 -27.62 0.16
CA GLU A 116 36.74 -28.32 -1.11
C GLU A 116 37.81 -28.01 -2.17
N GLU A 117 38.30 -26.78 -2.22
CA GLU A 117 39.38 -26.38 -3.14
C GLU A 117 40.76 -26.99 -2.77
N ALA A 118 41.00 -27.25 -1.50
CA ALA A 118 42.26 -27.87 -1.02
C ALA A 118 42.32 -29.39 -1.20
N GLN A 119 41.18 -30.05 -1.47
CA GLN A 119 41.11 -31.50 -1.72
C GLN A 119 41.05 -31.89 -3.21
N ALA A 120 41.06 -30.93 -4.09
CA ALA A 120 41.03 -31.17 -5.54
C ALA A 120 42.42 -31.25 -6.16
#